data_4ee59e77de39eae2112229ea23600e1f
#
_entry.id   4ee59e77de39eae2112229ea23600e1f
#
_cell.length_a   1.000
_cell.length_b   1.000
_cell.length_c   1.000
_cell.angle_alpha   90.00
_cell.angle_beta   90.00
_cell.angle_gamma   90.00
#
_symmetry.space_group_name_H-M   'P 1'
#
loop_
_entity.id
_entity.type
_entity.pdbx_description
1 polymer ?
#
loop_
_entity_poly.entity_id
_entity_poly.type
_entity_poly.pdbx_seq_one_letter_code
_entity_poly.pdbx_strand_id
1 'polypeptide(L)'
;MFQLKELEQVKRMNALQEDELLKRQAIERRHLPKRIRSEMKTRELMFRESMRISMANLPAAFSGSVDEERGKLKQIQESEKKRYKAEQLRQEQKHNKQLEELRAFCDATIRELEKIQNEKRKALMEHETVKLKLLEEEHNNEFREWKAHLKPRKQVIQSFKPLLINNS
;
A
#
# COMPACT_ATOMS: atom_id res chain seq x y z
N MET A 1 2.50 -5.96 31.91
CA MET A 1 1.10 -5.94 31.43
C MET A 1 0.78 -4.72 30.57
N PHE A 2 1.25 -3.54 30.92
CA PHE A 2 1.05 -2.32 30.12
C PHE A 2 1.62 -2.40 28.70
N GLN A 3 2.77 -3.01 28.54
CA GLN A 3 3.50 -3.18 27.29
C GLN A 3 2.79 -4.09 26.27
N LEU A 4 2.16 -5.16 26.72
CA LEU A 4 1.41 -6.08 25.86
C LEU A 4 0.14 -5.42 25.27
N LYS A 5 -0.52 -4.54 26.06
CA LYS A 5 -1.70 -3.80 25.59
C LYS A 5 -1.35 -2.78 24.51
N GLU A 6 -0.24 -2.04 24.68
CA GLU A 6 0.24 -1.08 23.68
C GLU A 6 0.64 -1.78 22.38
N LEU A 7 1.35 -2.90 22.47
CA LEU A 7 1.73 -3.69 21.30
C LEU A 7 0.51 -4.25 20.56
N GLU A 8 -0.48 -4.76 21.28
CA GLU A 8 -1.74 -5.23 20.69
C GLU A 8 -2.52 -4.09 20.04
N GLN A 9 -2.53 -2.92 20.66
CA GLN A 9 -3.18 -1.74 20.10
C GLN A 9 -2.51 -1.29 18.80
N VAL A 10 -1.18 -1.26 18.75
CA VAL A 10 -0.42 -0.97 17.53
C VAL A 10 -0.70 -2.00 16.45
N LYS A 11 -0.74 -3.29 16.78
CA LYS A 11 -1.09 -4.35 15.82
C LYS A 11 -2.50 -4.18 15.26
N ARG A 12 -3.48 -3.84 16.09
CA ARG A 12 -4.86 -3.57 15.65
C ARG A 12 -4.94 -2.35 14.73
N MET A 13 -4.27 -1.27 15.08
CA MET A 13 -4.21 -0.07 14.23
C MET A 13 -3.56 -0.36 12.88
N ASN A 14 -2.46 -1.10 12.87
CA ASN A 14 -1.78 -1.51 11.65
C ASN A 14 -2.67 -2.37 10.76
N ALA A 15 -3.37 -3.35 11.35
CA ALA A 15 -4.32 -4.20 10.62
C ALA A 15 -5.47 -3.40 10.02
N LEU A 16 -6.00 -2.41 10.72
CA LEU A 16 -7.03 -1.50 10.21
C LEU A 16 -6.53 -0.66 9.04
N GLN A 17 -5.33 -0.10 9.15
CA GLN A 17 -4.71 0.68 8.07
C GLN A 17 -4.48 -0.15 6.81
N GLU A 18 -4.00 -1.39 6.96
CA GLU A 18 -3.84 -2.33 5.85
C GLU A 18 -5.19 -2.66 5.20
N ASP A 19 -6.21 -2.95 5.99
CA ASP A 19 -7.55 -3.27 5.51
C ASP A 19 -8.18 -2.10 4.73
N GLU A 20 -8.07 -0.88 5.24
CA GLU A 20 -8.53 0.33 4.55
C GLU A 20 -7.78 0.57 3.24
N LEU A 21 -6.47 0.38 3.23
CA LEU A 21 -5.67 0.53 2.03
C LEU A 21 -6.05 -0.50 0.97
N LEU A 22 -6.18 -1.76 1.36
CA LEU A 22 -6.59 -2.85 0.45
C LEU A 22 -8.00 -2.62 -0.12
N LYS A 23 -8.94 -2.11 0.68
CA LYS A 23 -10.27 -1.75 0.22
C LYS A 23 -10.25 -0.62 -0.81
N ARG A 24 -9.48 0.43 -0.56
CA ARG A 24 -9.29 1.53 -1.53
C ARG A 24 -8.69 1.04 -2.83
N GLN A 25 -7.64 0.24 -2.76
CA GLN A 25 -6.99 -0.33 -3.93
C GLN A 25 -7.93 -1.27 -4.71
N ALA A 26 -8.74 -2.05 -4.03
CA ALA A 26 -9.74 -2.92 -4.68
C ALA A 26 -10.77 -2.11 -5.46
N ILE A 27 -11.21 -0.97 -4.93
CA ILE A 27 -12.12 -0.05 -5.63
C ILE A 27 -11.45 0.53 -6.87
N GLU A 28 -10.24 1.03 -6.77
CA GLU A 28 -9.49 1.59 -7.91
C GLU A 28 -9.22 0.54 -8.99
N ARG A 29 -8.83 -0.66 -8.59
CA ARG A 29 -8.62 -1.79 -9.52
C ARG A 29 -9.88 -2.20 -10.28
N ARG A 30 -11.06 -2.01 -9.67
CA ARG A 30 -12.35 -2.27 -10.34
C ARG A 30 -12.77 -1.13 -11.26
N HIS A 31 -12.55 0.10 -10.83
CA HIS A 31 -13.00 1.28 -11.59
C HIS A 31 -12.22 1.51 -12.87
N LEU A 32 -10.89 1.31 -12.85
CA LEU A 32 -10.06 1.56 -14.03
C LEU A 32 -10.42 0.66 -15.21
N PRO A 33 -10.56 -0.68 -15.07
CA PRO A 33 -10.97 -1.53 -16.18
C PRO A 33 -12.38 -1.20 -16.73
N LYS A 34 -13.31 -0.81 -15.86
CA LYS A 34 -14.65 -0.39 -16.26
C LYS A 34 -14.62 0.89 -17.08
N ARG A 35 -13.85 1.87 -16.64
CA ARG A 35 -13.65 3.13 -17.34
C ARG A 35 -13.00 2.91 -18.70
N ILE A 36 -12.00 2.06 -18.78
CA ILE A 36 -11.34 1.68 -20.02
C ILE A 36 -12.33 1.05 -21.00
N ARG A 37 -13.12 0.09 -20.54
CA ARG A 37 -14.16 -0.56 -21.38
C ARG A 37 -15.20 0.43 -21.86
N SER A 38 -15.65 1.34 -21.03
CA SER A 38 -16.59 2.40 -21.39
C SER A 38 -15.99 3.34 -22.44
N GLU A 39 -14.75 3.75 -22.28
CA GLU A 39 -14.02 4.59 -23.22
C GLU A 39 -13.86 3.89 -24.58
N MET A 40 -13.47 2.62 -24.59
CA MET A 40 -13.34 1.82 -25.82
C MET A 40 -14.67 1.67 -26.55
N LYS A 41 -15.75 1.44 -25.80
CA LYS A 41 -17.10 1.36 -26.35
C LYS A 41 -17.55 2.66 -27.00
N THR A 42 -17.30 3.79 -26.38
CA THR A 42 -17.59 5.10 -26.91
C THR A 42 -16.79 5.37 -28.18
N ARG A 43 -15.52 5.00 -28.24
CA ARG A 43 -14.69 5.14 -29.44
C ARG A 43 -15.19 4.27 -30.58
N GLU A 44 -15.61 3.05 -30.31
CA GLU A 44 -16.19 2.16 -31.29
C GLU A 44 -17.48 2.74 -31.89
N LEU A 45 -18.37 3.28 -31.06
CA LEU A 45 -19.59 3.94 -31.50
C LEU A 45 -19.30 5.19 -32.35
N MET A 46 -18.35 6.01 -31.95
CA MET A 46 -17.86 7.16 -32.68
C MET A 46 -17.31 6.78 -34.06
N PHE A 47 -16.53 5.73 -34.12
CA PHE A 47 -16.00 5.21 -35.37
C PHE A 47 -17.11 4.73 -36.30
N ARG A 48 -18.05 3.95 -35.80
CA ARG A 48 -19.20 3.46 -36.59
C ARG A 48 -20.04 4.62 -37.15
N GLU A 49 -20.29 5.64 -36.32
CA GLU A 49 -21.05 6.82 -36.75
C GLU A 49 -20.28 7.64 -37.79
N SER A 50 -18.99 7.83 -37.61
CA SER A 50 -18.10 8.50 -38.56
C SER A 50 -18.08 7.78 -39.92
N MET A 51 -18.00 6.45 -39.91
CA MET A 51 -18.05 5.63 -41.11
C MET A 51 -19.43 5.75 -41.83
N ARG A 52 -20.50 5.73 -41.04
CA ARG A 52 -21.86 5.90 -41.59
C ARG A 52 -22.02 7.25 -42.29
N ILE A 53 -21.56 8.33 -41.68
CA ILE A 53 -21.62 9.69 -42.25
C ILE A 53 -20.75 9.80 -43.50
N SER A 54 -19.54 9.27 -43.48
CA SER A 54 -18.63 9.28 -44.62
C SER A 54 -19.20 8.52 -45.80
N MET A 55 -19.85 7.39 -45.57
CA MET A 55 -20.50 6.61 -46.62
C MET A 55 -21.75 7.29 -47.16
N ALA A 56 -22.54 7.96 -46.35
CA ALA A 56 -23.74 8.68 -46.77
C ALA A 56 -23.41 9.89 -47.65
N ASN A 57 -22.26 10.54 -47.41
CA ASN A 57 -21.83 11.74 -48.15
C ASN A 57 -21.02 11.42 -49.42
N LEU A 58 -20.53 10.21 -49.59
CA LEU A 58 -19.69 9.82 -50.72
C LEU A 58 -20.39 9.88 -52.08
N PRO A 59 -21.66 9.41 -52.24
CA PRO A 59 -22.37 9.48 -53.52
C PRO A 59 -22.56 10.89 -54.05
N ALA A 60 -22.72 11.88 -53.20
CA ALA A 60 -22.90 13.28 -53.58
C ALA A 60 -21.61 13.97 -54.06
N ALA A 61 -20.45 13.46 -53.64
CA ALA A 61 -19.12 13.99 -54.01
C ALA A 61 -18.53 13.33 -55.24
N PHE A 62 -19.14 12.32 -55.78
CA PHE A 62 -18.62 11.47 -56.86
C PHE A 62 -19.42 11.55 -58.14
N SER A 63 -18.78 11.92 -59.24
CA SER A 63 -19.40 12.03 -60.59
C SER A 63 -18.88 10.96 -61.57
N GLY A 64 -18.42 9.81 -61.10
CA GLY A 64 -17.87 8.72 -61.93
C GLY A 64 -18.82 7.55 -62.14
N SER A 65 -18.35 6.49 -62.84
CA SER A 65 -19.10 5.26 -63.01
C SER A 65 -19.38 4.53 -61.71
N VAL A 66 -20.45 3.72 -61.66
CA VAL A 66 -20.87 2.97 -60.45
C VAL A 66 -19.76 2.01 -59.99
N ASP A 67 -18.99 1.42 -60.91
CA ASP A 67 -17.88 0.50 -60.59
C ASP A 67 -16.68 1.22 -59.99
N GLU A 68 -16.30 2.40 -60.48
CA GLU A 68 -15.28 3.26 -59.92
C GLU A 68 -15.65 3.76 -58.51
N GLU A 69 -16.90 4.12 -58.32
CA GLU A 69 -17.48 4.57 -57.06
C GLU A 69 -17.40 3.47 -56.01
N ARG A 70 -17.76 2.23 -56.36
CA ARG A 70 -17.60 1.05 -55.49
C ARG A 70 -16.13 0.75 -55.13
N GLY A 71 -15.25 0.83 -56.13
CA GLY A 71 -13.82 0.61 -55.92
C GLY A 71 -13.20 1.61 -54.92
N LYS A 72 -13.52 2.88 -55.08
CA LYS A 72 -13.04 3.94 -54.18
C LYS A 72 -13.66 3.85 -52.78
N LEU A 73 -14.96 3.52 -52.70
CA LEU A 73 -15.64 3.27 -51.43
C LEU A 73 -14.95 2.16 -50.67
N LYS A 74 -14.62 1.08 -51.35
CA LYS A 74 -13.91 -0.06 -50.75
C LYS A 74 -12.53 0.30 -50.25
N GLN A 75 -11.76 1.09 -51.02
CA GLN A 75 -10.45 1.59 -50.63
C GLN A 75 -10.54 2.48 -49.38
N ILE A 76 -11.50 3.37 -49.32
CA ILE A 76 -11.74 4.27 -48.20
C ILE A 76 -12.10 3.46 -46.93
N GLN A 77 -13.00 2.49 -47.08
CA GLN A 77 -13.37 1.59 -45.99
C GLN A 77 -12.16 0.82 -45.42
N GLU A 78 -11.36 0.25 -46.28
CA GLU A 78 -10.15 -0.49 -45.89
C GLU A 78 -9.14 0.41 -45.22
N SER A 79 -8.93 1.62 -45.77
CA SER A 79 -8.02 2.63 -45.17
C SER A 79 -8.50 3.06 -43.79
N GLU A 80 -9.80 3.34 -43.64
CA GLU A 80 -10.38 3.73 -42.33
C GLU A 80 -10.35 2.59 -41.31
N LYS A 81 -10.59 1.35 -41.75
CA LYS A 81 -10.45 0.16 -40.90
C LYS A 81 -9.00 -0.03 -40.38
N LYS A 82 -8.02 0.15 -41.25
CA LYS A 82 -6.61 0.08 -40.89
C LYS A 82 -6.23 1.17 -39.88
N ARG A 83 -6.69 2.39 -40.10
CA ARG A 83 -6.51 3.51 -39.16
C ARG A 83 -7.11 3.22 -37.82
N TYR A 84 -8.34 2.72 -37.81
CA TYR A 84 -9.04 2.37 -36.58
C TYR A 84 -8.32 1.26 -35.82
N LYS A 85 -7.88 0.19 -36.49
CA LYS A 85 -7.12 -0.90 -35.88
C LYS A 85 -5.80 -0.41 -35.27
N ALA A 86 -5.07 0.45 -35.99
CA ALA A 86 -3.82 1.03 -35.49
C ALA A 86 -4.06 1.89 -34.25
N GLU A 87 -5.12 2.72 -34.26
CA GLU A 87 -5.50 3.53 -33.12
C GLU A 87 -5.99 2.67 -31.94
N GLN A 88 -6.75 1.62 -32.20
CA GLN A 88 -7.19 0.66 -31.19
C GLN A 88 -6.02 -0.04 -30.51
N LEU A 89 -5.02 -0.46 -31.30
CA LEU A 89 -3.80 -1.05 -30.76
C LEU A 89 -3.04 -0.07 -29.87
N ARG A 90 -2.92 1.18 -30.31
CA ARG A 90 -2.29 2.24 -29.52
C ARG A 90 -3.02 2.46 -28.19
N GLN A 91 -4.37 2.47 -28.22
CA GLN A 91 -5.15 2.63 -27.02
C GLN A 91 -5.06 1.43 -26.07
N GLU A 92 -5.00 0.22 -26.59
CA GLU A 92 -4.78 -0.99 -25.80
C GLU A 92 -3.43 -0.94 -25.09
N GLN A 93 -2.36 -0.55 -25.80
CA GLN A 93 -1.03 -0.39 -25.21
C GLN A 93 -1.03 0.68 -24.10
N LYS A 94 -1.69 1.81 -24.34
CA LYS A 94 -1.86 2.88 -23.35
C LYS A 94 -2.62 2.38 -22.12
N HIS A 95 -3.72 1.65 -22.32
CA HIS A 95 -4.52 1.12 -21.23
C HIS A 95 -3.78 0.04 -20.44
N ASN A 96 -3.06 -0.85 -21.11
CA ASN A 96 -2.21 -1.85 -20.45
C ASN A 96 -1.13 -1.20 -19.60
N LYS A 97 -0.51 -0.14 -20.11
CA LYS A 97 0.46 0.65 -19.36
C LYS A 97 -0.17 1.30 -18.12
N GLN A 98 -1.38 1.86 -18.25
CA GLN A 98 -2.12 2.42 -17.11
C GLN A 98 -2.44 1.37 -16.04
N LEU A 99 -2.84 0.17 -16.46
CA LEU A 99 -3.10 -0.96 -15.55
C LEU A 99 -1.84 -1.43 -14.83
N GLU A 100 -0.73 -1.50 -15.53
CA GLU A 100 0.58 -1.83 -14.94
C GLU A 100 1.05 -0.76 -13.96
N GLU A 101 0.91 0.51 -14.33
CA GLU A 101 1.24 1.65 -13.46
C GLU A 101 0.39 1.65 -12.20
N LEU A 102 -0.91 1.37 -12.30
CA LEU A 102 -1.80 1.24 -11.15
C LEU A 102 -1.36 0.10 -10.24
N ARG A 103 -1.04 -1.06 -10.81
CA ARG A 103 -0.55 -2.23 -10.06
C ARG A 103 0.76 -1.91 -9.33
N ALA A 104 1.71 -1.32 -10.03
CA ALA A 104 2.99 -0.90 -9.46
C ALA A 104 2.81 0.13 -8.34
N PHE A 105 1.92 1.09 -8.53
CA PHE A 105 1.57 2.10 -7.52
C PHE A 105 0.96 1.46 -6.27
N CYS A 106 0.01 0.53 -6.45
CA CYS A 106 -0.60 -0.21 -5.35
C CYS A 106 0.44 -1.01 -4.56
N ASP A 107 1.32 -1.72 -5.23
CA ASP A 107 2.38 -2.51 -4.60
C ASP A 107 3.40 -1.63 -3.86
N ALA A 108 3.77 -0.49 -4.45
CA ALA A 108 4.65 0.48 -3.81
C ALA A 108 4.02 1.09 -2.56
N THR A 109 2.72 1.40 -2.60
CA THR A 109 1.99 1.95 -1.46
C THR A 109 1.89 0.95 -0.30
N ILE A 110 1.66 -0.33 -0.59
CA ILE A 110 1.67 -1.41 0.41
C ILE A 110 3.04 -1.53 1.06
N ARG A 111 4.10 -1.55 0.26
CA ARG A 111 5.49 -1.62 0.76
C ARG A 111 5.84 -0.44 1.66
N GLU A 112 5.43 0.76 1.29
CA GLU A 112 5.64 1.98 2.09
C GLU A 112 4.89 1.90 3.42
N LEU A 113 3.65 1.44 3.41
CA LEU A 113 2.87 1.24 4.64
C LEU A 113 3.54 0.20 5.56
N GLU A 114 3.97 -0.94 5.03
CA GLU A 114 4.68 -1.98 5.78
C GLU A 114 5.98 -1.45 6.38
N LYS A 115 6.73 -0.66 5.63
CA LYS A 115 7.95 -0.01 6.10
C LYS A 115 7.69 0.91 7.28
N ILE A 116 6.69 1.80 7.18
CA ILE A 116 6.30 2.71 8.25
C ILE A 116 5.84 1.93 9.49
N GLN A 117 5.06 0.88 9.32
CA GLN A 117 4.59 0.03 10.41
C GLN A 117 5.74 -0.70 11.10
N ASN A 118 6.70 -1.21 10.33
CA ASN A 118 7.89 -1.86 10.87
C ASN A 118 8.78 -0.89 11.65
N GLU A 119 8.97 0.32 11.15
CA GLU A 119 9.72 1.37 11.84
C GLU A 119 9.05 1.76 13.16
N LYS A 120 7.73 1.91 13.19
CA LYS A 120 6.96 2.18 14.41
C LYS A 120 7.10 1.05 15.44
N ARG A 121 6.99 -0.21 15.00
CA ARG A 121 7.18 -1.37 15.88
C ARG A 121 8.60 -1.41 16.47
N LYS A 122 9.60 -1.16 15.64
CA LYS A 122 10.99 -1.12 16.04
C LYS A 122 11.24 -0.02 17.07
N ALA A 123 10.73 1.19 16.81
CA ALA A 123 10.83 2.32 17.74
C ALA A 123 10.17 2.01 19.09
N LEU A 124 8.99 1.38 19.07
CA LEU A 124 8.29 0.97 20.29
C LEU A 124 9.10 -0.07 21.07
N MET A 125 9.65 -1.07 20.40
CA MET A 125 10.50 -2.09 21.02
C MET A 125 11.77 -1.50 21.63
N GLU A 126 12.43 -0.57 20.96
CA GLU A 126 13.61 0.14 21.46
C GLU A 126 13.27 0.96 22.71
N HIS A 127 12.15 1.68 22.69
CA HIS A 127 11.65 2.44 23.81
C HIS A 127 11.35 1.55 25.03
N GLU A 128 10.71 0.41 24.81
CA GLU A 128 10.44 -0.57 25.86
C GLU A 128 11.72 -1.20 26.43
N THR A 129 12.71 -1.48 25.58
CA THR A 129 14.03 -1.99 26.00
C THR A 129 14.76 -0.98 26.89
N VAL A 130 14.71 0.31 26.53
CA VAL A 130 15.30 1.39 27.35
C VAL A 130 14.61 1.50 28.69
N LYS A 131 13.28 1.44 28.74
CA LYS A 131 12.51 1.43 30.00
C LYS A 131 12.89 0.27 30.90
N LEU A 132 13.04 -0.94 30.35
CA LEU A 132 13.44 -2.12 31.11
C LEU A 132 14.85 -1.96 31.68
N LYS A 133 15.77 -1.42 30.93
CA LYS A 133 17.15 -1.14 31.41
C LYS A 133 17.16 -0.13 32.56
N LEU A 134 16.39 0.94 32.44
CA LEU A 134 16.24 1.93 33.51
C LEU A 134 15.65 1.32 34.78
N LEU A 135 14.62 0.48 34.65
CA LEU A 135 14.04 -0.25 35.77
C LEU A 135 15.05 -1.21 36.42
N GLU A 136 15.85 -1.93 35.65
CA GLU A 136 16.90 -2.80 36.16
C GLU A 136 17.96 -2.00 36.92
N GLU A 137 18.37 -0.85 36.38
CA GLU A 137 19.34 0.02 37.05
C GLU A 137 18.82 0.56 38.39
N GLU A 138 17.56 1.04 38.40
CA GLU A 138 16.89 1.47 39.64
C GLU A 138 16.82 0.33 40.66
N HIS A 139 16.41 -0.84 40.23
CA HIS A 139 16.31 -2.02 41.10
C HIS A 139 17.66 -2.46 41.63
N ASN A 140 18.69 -2.45 40.79
CA ASN A 140 20.07 -2.75 41.21
C ASN A 140 20.61 -1.71 42.19
N ASN A 141 20.31 -0.44 42.00
CA ASN A 141 20.71 0.64 42.92
C ASN A 141 20.01 0.48 44.26
N GLU A 142 18.71 0.22 44.28
CA GLU A 142 17.94 -0.06 45.51
C GLU A 142 18.49 -1.27 46.25
N PHE A 143 18.85 -2.32 45.53
CA PHE A 143 19.42 -3.52 46.11
C PHE A 143 20.82 -3.26 46.71
N ARG A 144 21.65 -2.45 46.05
CA ARG A 144 22.98 -2.03 46.61
C ARG A 144 22.81 -1.19 47.85
N GLU A 145 21.88 -0.24 47.88
CA GLU A 145 21.57 0.58 49.04
C GLU A 145 21.09 -0.29 50.19
N TRP A 146 20.20 -1.23 49.96
CA TRP A 146 19.71 -2.18 50.93
C TRP A 146 20.87 -3.02 51.52
N LYS A 147 21.75 -3.55 50.69
CA LYS A 147 22.94 -4.26 51.12
C LYS A 147 23.87 -3.39 51.96
N ALA A 148 24.08 -2.14 51.56
CA ALA A 148 24.92 -1.21 52.31
C ALA A 148 24.37 -0.92 53.72
N HIS A 149 23.05 -0.85 53.87
CA HIS A 149 22.38 -0.71 55.17
C HIS A 149 22.40 -2.01 55.98
N LEU A 150 22.42 -3.16 55.35
CA LEU A 150 22.43 -4.46 56.02
C LEU A 150 23.78 -4.76 56.68
N LYS A 151 24.90 -4.39 56.07
CA LYS A 151 26.24 -4.61 56.61
C LYS A 151 26.44 -4.00 58.00
N PRO A 152 26.11 -2.74 58.27
CA PRO A 152 26.19 -2.16 59.61
C PRO A 152 25.33 -2.90 60.65
N ARG A 153 24.10 -3.30 60.27
CA ARG A 153 23.23 -4.06 61.15
C ARG A 153 23.79 -5.43 61.51
N LYS A 154 24.40 -6.15 60.58
CA LYS A 154 25.07 -7.42 60.82
C LYS A 154 26.26 -7.25 61.74
N GLN A 155 27.08 -6.22 61.56
CA GLN A 155 28.21 -5.90 62.41
C GLN A 155 27.81 -5.60 63.85
N VAL A 156 26.73 -4.86 64.03
CA VAL A 156 26.16 -4.58 65.34
C VAL A 156 25.70 -5.86 66.02
N ILE A 157 24.99 -6.72 65.36
CA ILE A 157 24.52 -8.02 65.89
C ILE A 157 25.68 -8.91 66.20
N GLN A 158 26.70 -8.98 65.38
CA GLN A 158 27.91 -9.76 65.63
C GLN A 158 28.74 -9.23 66.86
N SER A 159 28.80 -7.94 67.08
CA SER A 159 29.43 -7.34 68.24
C SER A 159 28.71 -7.59 69.55
N PHE A 160 27.38 -7.80 69.51
CA PHE A 160 26.56 -8.20 70.67
C PHE A 160 26.60 -9.70 70.99
N LYS A 161 26.94 -10.57 70.05
CA LYS A 161 26.98 -12.02 70.20
C LYS A 161 27.93 -12.49 71.37
N PRO A 162 29.12 -11.95 71.48
CA PRO A 162 30.01 -12.36 72.61
C PRO A 162 29.42 -12.01 73.98
N LEU A 163 28.72 -10.89 74.11
CA LEU A 163 28.11 -10.47 75.39
C LEU A 163 26.92 -11.39 75.76
N LEU A 164 26.16 -11.88 74.82
CA LEU A 164 25.04 -12.82 75.01
C LEU A 164 25.57 -14.22 75.45
N ILE A 165 26.70 -14.64 74.96
CA ILE A 165 27.32 -15.94 75.30
C ILE A 165 27.99 -15.92 76.69
N ASN A 166 28.55 -14.79 77.10
CA ASN A 166 29.20 -14.62 78.42
C ASN A 166 28.19 -14.44 79.60
N ASN A 167 26.95 -14.13 79.37
CA ASN A 167 25.91 -13.99 80.40
C ASN A 167 25.06 -15.26 80.57
N SER A 168 25.42 -16.31 79.90
CA SER A 168 24.77 -17.63 80.05
C SER A 168 25.75 -18.57 80.81
#